data_e052c483a640810690e7642c3e2b612e
#
_entry.id   e052c483a640810690e7642c3e2b612e
#
_cell.length_a   1.000
_cell.length_b   1.000
_cell.length_c   1.000
_cell.angle_alpha   90.00
_cell.angle_beta   90.00
_cell.angle_gamma   90.00
#
_symmetry.space_group_name_H-M   'P 1'
#
loop_
_entity.id
_entity.type
_entity.pdbx_description
1 polymer ?
#
loop_
_entity_poly.entity_id
_entity_poly.type
_entity_poly.pdbx_seq_one_letter_code
_entity_poly.pdbx_strand_id
1 'polypeptide(L)'
;MRDCPSPDPPLPTPAEVDILAALWRLGPATVREVHEKLGKDCGYNTTLKQMILMMEKGLLLRHERFRSHVYEPAAPKDQMQRRIAGDLLRRVFEGSARGLIMGALGAQPTSAEERADIRRMIDELDGRKRRSK
;
A
#
# COMPACT_ATOMS: atom_id res chain seq x y z
N MET A 1 13.34 -7.48 -21.36
CA MET A 1 12.71 -7.58 -21.15
C MET A 1 12.02 -8.27 -20.91
N ARG A 2 11.72 -8.35 -20.45
CA ARG A 2 11.02 -8.90 -20.20
C ARG A 2 9.96 -8.85 -20.52
N ASP A 3 9.64 -9.11 -20.82
CA ASP A 3 8.55 -9.06 -21.34
C ASP A 3 7.48 -9.92 -21.07
N CYS A 4 7.43 -10.72 -20.00
CA CYS A 4 6.32 -11.49 -19.53
C CYS A 4 5.31 -10.54 -18.97
N PRO A 5 4.07 -10.56 -19.47
CA PRO A 5 3.06 -9.74 -18.83
C PRO A 5 2.91 -10.21 -17.40
N SER A 6 3.17 -9.31 -16.49
CA SER A 6 2.98 -9.60 -15.09
C SER A 6 1.48 -9.73 -14.81
N PRO A 7 1.05 -10.77 -14.07
CA PRO A 7 -0.35 -10.84 -13.67
C PRO A 7 -0.70 -9.79 -12.63
N ASP A 8 0.31 -9.15 -12.03
CA ASP A 8 0.08 -8.14 -11.02
C ASP A 8 -0.20 -6.79 -11.64
N PRO A 9 -1.10 -6.00 -11.06
CA PRO A 9 -1.31 -4.65 -11.55
C PRO A 9 -0.06 -3.80 -11.34
N PRO A 10 0.06 -2.69 -12.08
CA PRO A 10 1.19 -1.79 -11.86
C PRO A 10 1.18 -1.24 -10.44
N LEU A 11 2.35 -0.81 -9.98
CA LEU A 11 2.44 -0.20 -8.66
C LEU A 11 1.65 1.11 -8.66
N PRO A 12 0.99 1.42 -7.55
CA PRO A 12 0.22 2.65 -7.47
C PRO A 12 1.10 3.89 -7.40
N THR A 13 0.59 4.98 -7.96
CA THR A 13 1.22 6.29 -7.81
C THR A 13 0.97 6.80 -6.40
N PRO A 14 1.69 7.85 -5.96
CA PRO A 14 1.43 8.41 -4.62
C PRO A 14 -0.02 8.81 -4.41
N ALA A 15 -0.67 9.41 -5.40
CA ALA A 15 -2.07 9.77 -5.25
C ALA A 15 -2.95 8.51 -5.11
N GLU A 16 -2.60 7.45 -5.83
CA GLU A 16 -3.34 6.20 -5.73
C GLU A 16 -3.11 5.54 -4.38
N VAL A 17 -1.91 5.67 -3.82
CA VAL A 17 -1.65 5.15 -2.48
C VAL A 17 -2.53 5.86 -1.46
N ASP A 18 -2.75 7.16 -1.61
CA ASP A 18 -3.64 7.89 -0.71
C ASP A 18 -5.04 7.29 -0.72
N ILE A 19 -5.53 6.94 -1.90
CA ILE A 19 -6.85 6.33 -2.04
C ILE A 19 -6.86 4.95 -1.38
N LEU A 20 -5.83 4.15 -1.63
CA LEU A 20 -5.74 2.84 -0.99
C LEU A 20 -5.70 2.97 0.52
N ALA A 21 -4.94 3.93 1.04
CA ALA A 21 -4.86 4.14 2.48
C ALA A 21 -6.22 4.50 3.07
N ALA A 22 -6.98 5.32 2.36
CA ALA A 22 -8.33 5.66 2.81
C ALA A 22 -9.22 4.43 2.85
N LEU A 23 -9.12 3.58 1.81
CA LEU A 23 -9.93 2.36 1.77
C LEU A 23 -9.50 1.36 2.84
N TRP A 24 -8.21 1.30 3.16
CA TRP A 24 -7.74 0.43 4.23
C TRP A 24 -8.35 0.82 5.57
N ARG A 25 -8.63 2.09 5.76
CA ARG A 25 -9.24 2.57 7.00
C ARG A 25 -10.75 2.46 7.01
N LEU A 26 -11.38 2.74 5.84
CA LEU A 26 -12.84 2.75 5.74
C LEU A 26 -13.44 1.36 5.51
N GLY A 27 -12.65 0.46 4.89
CA GLY A 27 -13.22 -0.74 4.32
C GLY A 27 -13.86 -0.39 2.98
N PRO A 28 -14.62 -1.31 2.38
CA PRO A 28 -15.28 -1.00 1.10
C PRO A 28 -16.09 0.27 1.20
N ALA A 29 -15.90 1.18 0.26
CA ALA A 29 -16.49 2.52 0.36
C ALA A 29 -16.80 3.08 -1.02
N THR A 30 -17.70 4.06 -1.03
CA THR A 30 -18.04 4.77 -2.26
C THR A 30 -17.01 5.84 -2.54
N VAL A 31 -17.05 6.39 -3.76
CA VAL A 31 -16.14 7.47 -4.13
C VAL A 31 -16.33 8.66 -3.19
N ARG A 32 -17.58 8.97 -2.85
CA ARG A 32 -17.86 10.09 -1.97
C ARG A 32 -17.22 9.90 -0.60
N GLU A 33 -17.34 8.71 -0.05
CA GLU A 33 -16.75 8.42 1.26
C GLU A 33 -15.24 8.54 1.23
N VAL A 34 -14.62 8.05 0.16
CA VAL A 34 -13.18 8.16 0.00
C VAL A 34 -12.77 9.61 -0.14
N HIS A 35 -13.51 10.35 -0.98
CA HIS A 35 -13.19 11.75 -1.20
C HIS A 35 -13.27 12.57 0.10
N GLU A 36 -14.29 12.31 0.90
CA GLU A 36 -14.44 12.98 2.17
C GLU A 36 -13.32 12.62 3.14
N LYS A 37 -12.92 11.36 3.13
CA LYS A 37 -11.83 10.90 3.99
C LYS A 37 -10.51 11.56 3.62
N LEU A 38 -10.29 11.77 2.33
CA LEU A 38 -9.06 12.39 1.87
C LEU A 38 -8.99 13.87 2.23
N GLY A 39 -10.13 14.54 2.26
CA GLY A 39 -10.19 15.94 2.58
C GLY A 39 -9.36 16.81 1.66
N LYS A 40 -9.25 16.40 0.40
CA LYS A 40 -8.39 17.09 -0.54
C LYS A 40 -9.09 18.27 -1.19
N ASP A 41 -8.27 19.20 -1.62
CA ASP A 41 -8.77 20.36 -2.35
C ASP A 41 -9.25 20.02 -3.74
N CYS A 42 -8.81 18.90 -4.30
CA CYS A 42 -9.26 18.49 -5.62
C CYS A 42 -10.72 18.10 -5.58
N GLY A 43 -11.39 18.28 -6.70
CA GLY A 43 -12.82 18.03 -6.76
C GLY A 43 -13.18 16.56 -6.74
N TYR A 44 -14.45 16.31 -6.48
CA TYR A 44 -15.00 14.96 -6.45
C TYR A 44 -14.73 14.20 -7.76
N ASN A 45 -14.86 14.91 -8.89
CA ASN A 45 -14.67 14.27 -10.19
C ASN A 45 -13.25 13.77 -10.39
N THR A 46 -12.27 14.45 -9.81
CA THR A 46 -10.89 13.99 -9.87
C THR A 46 -10.72 12.69 -9.12
N THR A 47 -11.28 12.60 -7.92
CA THR A 47 -11.25 11.37 -7.14
C THR A 47 -11.96 10.24 -7.89
N LEU A 48 -13.11 10.54 -8.47
CA LEU A 48 -13.87 9.56 -9.24
C LEU A 48 -13.05 9.00 -10.40
N LYS A 49 -12.42 9.89 -11.18
CA LYS A 49 -11.62 9.45 -12.30
C LYS A 49 -10.44 8.59 -11.86
N GLN A 50 -9.79 8.99 -10.77
CA GLN A 50 -8.67 8.21 -10.28
C GLN A 50 -9.10 6.81 -9.83
N MET A 51 -10.24 6.72 -9.16
CA MET A 51 -10.71 5.41 -8.70
C MET A 51 -11.13 4.52 -9.86
N ILE A 52 -11.73 5.11 -10.90
CA ILE A 52 -12.07 4.34 -12.08
C ILE A 52 -10.81 3.83 -12.77
N LEU A 53 -9.80 4.69 -12.90
CA LEU A 53 -8.52 4.25 -13.48
C LEU A 53 -7.87 3.15 -12.66
N MET A 54 -7.91 3.27 -11.33
CA MET A 54 -7.35 2.23 -10.47
C MET A 54 -8.08 0.91 -10.66
N MET A 55 -9.41 0.98 -10.82
CA MET A 55 -10.18 -0.23 -11.10
C MET A 55 -9.74 -0.86 -12.42
N GLU A 56 -9.56 -0.03 -13.44
CA GLU A 56 -9.14 -0.53 -14.74
C GLU A 56 -7.74 -1.12 -14.70
N LYS A 57 -6.87 -0.57 -13.87
CA LYS A 57 -5.52 -1.09 -13.70
C LYS A 57 -5.47 -2.38 -12.88
N GLY A 58 -6.56 -2.73 -12.23
CA GLY A 58 -6.59 -3.90 -11.38
C GLY A 58 -6.21 -3.65 -9.93
N LEU A 59 -6.14 -2.39 -9.52
CA LEU A 59 -5.81 -2.04 -8.14
C LEU A 59 -7.03 -2.05 -7.23
N LEU A 60 -8.21 -1.81 -7.79
CA LEU A 60 -9.46 -1.80 -7.04
C LEU A 60 -10.46 -2.74 -7.67
N LEU A 61 -11.34 -3.28 -6.84
CA LEU A 61 -12.52 -4.01 -7.27
C LEU A 61 -13.72 -3.12 -7.03
N ARG A 62 -14.71 -3.22 -7.91
CA ARG A 62 -15.93 -2.41 -7.80
C ARG A 62 -17.13 -3.33 -7.68
N HIS A 63 -17.97 -3.06 -6.71
CA HIS A 63 -19.20 -3.79 -6.49
C HIS A 63 -20.37 -2.82 -6.46
N GLU A 64 -21.54 -3.33 -6.75
CA GLU A 64 -22.75 -2.52 -6.67
C GLU A 64 -23.45 -2.82 -5.36
N ARG A 65 -23.84 -1.75 -4.65
CA ARG A 65 -24.57 -1.89 -3.39
C ARG A 65 -25.58 -0.76 -3.31
N PHE A 66 -26.86 -1.11 -3.22
CA PHE A 66 -27.93 -0.10 -3.09
C PHE A 66 -27.81 0.99 -4.15
N ARG A 67 -27.60 0.60 -5.40
CA ARG A 67 -27.50 1.52 -6.53
C ARG A 67 -26.25 2.39 -6.50
N SER A 68 -25.35 2.15 -5.58
CA SER A 68 -24.09 2.84 -5.54
C SER A 68 -22.95 1.88 -5.81
N HIS A 69 -21.88 2.43 -6.38
CA HIS A 69 -20.69 1.63 -6.60
C HIS A 69 -19.81 1.71 -5.36
N VAL A 70 -19.39 0.57 -4.87
CA VAL A 70 -18.52 0.47 -3.71
C VAL A 70 -17.20 -0.12 -4.18
N TYR A 71 -16.12 0.49 -3.75
CA TYR A 71 -14.77 0.09 -4.15
C TYR A 71 -14.02 -0.51 -2.98
N GLU A 72 -13.15 -1.46 -3.28
CA GLU A 72 -12.25 -2.02 -2.27
C GLU A 72 -10.93 -2.38 -2.94
N PRO A 73 -9.84 -2.44 -2.17
CA PRO A 73 -8.56 -2.84 -2.76
C PRO A 73 -8.64 -4.26 -3.31
N ALA A 74 -8.02 -4.46 -4.48
CA ALA A 74 -8.02 -5.78 -5.12
C ALA A 74 -7.11 -6.76 -4.41
N ALA A 75 -6.10 -6.26 -3.68
CA ALA A 75 -5.15 -7.11 -2.97
C ALA A 75 -5.17 -6.77 -1.49
N PRO A 76 -4.78 -7.72 -0.63
CA PRO A 76 -4.70 -7.43 0.80
C PRO A 76 -3.71 -6.30 1.08
N LYS A 77 -4.00 -5.58 2.16
CA LYS A 77 -3.19 -4.42 2.56
C LYS A 77 -1.71 -4.78 2.70
N ASP A 78 -1.42 -5.85 3.44
CA ASP A 78 -0.03 -6.21 3.70
C ASP A 78 0.70 -6.64 2.43
N GLN A 79 -0.01 -7.27 1.50
CA GLN A 79 0.59 -7.65 0.23
C GLN A 79 0.97 -6.41 -0.59
N MET A 80 0.06 -5.44 -0.66
CA MET A 80 0.33 -4.21 -1.38
C MET A 80 1.46 -3.42 -0.72
N GLN A 81 1.44 -3.35 0.61
CA GLN A 81 2.51 -2.67 1.33
C GLN A 81 3.86 -3.31 1.06
N ARG A 82 3.90 -4.65 0.98
CA ARG A 82 5.13 -5.36 0.71
C ARG A 82 5.65 -5.06 -0.70
N ARG A 83 4.74 -4.96 -1.67
CA ARG A 83 5.13 -4.62 -3.03
C ARG A 83 5.71 -3.21 -3.11
N ILE A 84 5.07 -2.27 -2.43
CA ILE A 84 5.54 -0.88 -2.43
C ILE A 84 6.90 -0.79 -1.74
N ALA A 85 7.03 -1.44 -0.60
CA ALA A 85 8.30 -1.44 0.12
C ALA A 85 9.41 -2.09 -0.69
N GLY A 86 9.11 -3.18 -1.38
CA GLY A 86 10.09 -3.85 -2.22
C GLY A 86 10.56 -2.99 -3.38
N ASP A 87 9.63 -2.28 -4.00
CA ASP A 87 9.99 -1.37 -5.09
C ASP A 87 10.88 -0.23 -4.58
N LEU A 88 10.50 0.35 -3.45
CA LEU A 88 11.27 1.43 -2.84
C LEU A 88 12.66 0.94 -2.45
N LEU A 89 12.73 -0.26 -1.89
CA LEU A 89 13.99 -0.88 -1.51
C LEU A 89 14.95 -0.98 -2.69
N ARG A 90 14.44 -1.45 -3.83
CA ARG A 90 15.28 -1.63 -5.01
C ARG A 90 15.64 -0.31 -5.67
N ARG A 91 14.69 0.61 -5.78
CA ARG A 91 14.89 1.82 -6.58
C ARG A 91 15.59 2.93 -5.81
N VAL A 92 15.28 3.09 -4.53
CA VAL A 92 15.82 4.21 -3.76
C VAL A 92 16.97 3.75 -2.87
N PHE A 93 16.91 2.56 -2.33
CA PHE A 93 17.90 2.09 -1.37
C PHE A 93 18.81 0.99 -1.92
N GLU A 94 18.77 0.79 -3.22
CA GLU A 94 19.70 -0.12 -3.92
C GLU A 94 19.76 -1.51 -3.31
N GLY A 95 18.63 -1.99 -2.81
CA GLY A 95 18.53 -3.31 -2.22
C GLY A 95 18.93 -3.38 -0.75
N SER A 96 19.23 -2.24 -0.14
CA SER A 96 19.69 -2.22 1.25
C SER A 96 18.52 -2.09 2.22
N ALA A 97 18.15 -3.19 2.85
CA ALA A 97 17.12 -3.16 3.88
C ALA A 97 17.55 -2.27 5.05
N ARG A 98 18.84 -2.29 5.36
CA ARG A 98 19.39 -1.43 6.40
C ARG A 98 19.14 0.04 6.08
N GLY A 99 19.39 0.43 4.83
CA GLY A 99 19.17 1.81 4.41
C GLY A 99 17.71 2.21 4.51
N LEU A 100 16.82 1.33 4.09
CA LEU A 100 15.39 1.59 4.17
C LEU A 100 14.94 1.76 5.63
N ILE A 101 15.40 0.88 6.50
CA ILE A 101 15.02 0.94 7.91
C ILE A 101 15.56 2.21 8.55
N MET A 102 16.81 2.57 8.25
CA MET A 102 17.39 3.79 8.79
C MET A 102 16.63 5.02 8.31
N GLY A 103 16.25 5.01 7.03
CA GLY A 103 15.46 6.12 6.50
C GLY A 103 14.11 6.23 7.19
N ALA A 104 13.46 5.09 7.40
CA ALA A 104 12.15 5.07 8.06
C ALA A 104 12.24 5.56 9.50
N LEU A 105 13.24 5.08 10.23
CA LEU A 105 13.39 5.46 11.64
C LEU A 105 13.79 6.92 11.78
N GLY A 106 14.53 7.45 10.81
CA GLY A 106 14.93 8.85 10.84
C GLY A 106 13.85 9.80 10.38
N ALA A 107 12.86 9.31 9.63
CA ALA A 107 11.82 10.17 9.08
C ALA A 107 10.77 10.56 10.11
N GLN A 108 10.49 9.69 11.05
CA GLN A 108 9.47 9.94 12.05
C GLN A 108 9.87 9.31 13.38
N PRO A 109 9.46 9.91 14.50
CA PRO A 109 9.71 9.30 15.79
C PRO A 109 8.95 7.97 15.92
N THR A 110 9.56 7.02 16.58
CA THR A 110 8.94 5.74 16.88
C THR A 110 8.82 5.59 18.39
N SER A 111 7.81 4.85 18.83
CA SER A 111 7.66 4.57 20.25
C SER A 111 8.61 3.44 20.67
N ALA A 112 8.84 3.36 21.97
CA ALA A 112 9.66 2.26 22.48
C ALA A 112 9.00 0.91 22.19
N GLU A 113 7.69 0.88 22.24
CA GLU A 113 6.93 -0.34 21.95
C GLU A 113 7.12 -0.77 20.49
N GLU A 114 7.02 0.18 19.59
CA GLU A 114 7.21 -0.13 18.16
C GLU A 114 8.63 -0.63 17.89
N ARG A 115 9.62 0.01 18.51
CA ARG A 115 11.00 -0.44 18.34
C ARG A 115 11.22 -1.84 18.90
N ALA A 116 10.56 -2.17 20.00
CA ALA A 116 10.64 -3.52 20.56
C ALA A 116 10.03 -4.54 19.61
N ASP A 117 8.91 -4.18 18.96
CA ASP A 117 8.30 -5.06 17.98
C ASP A 117 9.23 -5.30 16.80
N ILE A 118 9.90 -4.26 16.34
CA ILE A 118 10.83 -4.39 15.22
C ILE A 118 11.97 -5.33 15.60
N ARG A 119 12.50 -5.19 16.81
CA ARG A 119 13.58 -6.07 17.27
C ARG A 119 13.13 -7.53 17.31
N ARG A 120 11.90 -7.75 17.77
CA ARG A 120 11.35 -9.11 17.78
C ARG A 120 11.24 -9.70 16.40
N MET A 121 10.81 -8.90 15.42
CA MET A 121 10.70 -9.37 14.05
C MET A 121 12.04 -9.80 13.50
N ILE A 122 13.09 -9.02 13.81
CA ILE A 122 14.43 -9.35 13.36
C ILE A 122 14.90 -10.64 14.01
N ASP A 123 14.66 -10.77 15.30
CA ASP A 123 15.06 -11.97 16.04
C ASP A 123 14.36 -13.21 15.51
N GLU A 124 13.09 -13.07 15.14
CA GLU A 124 12.34 -14.20 14.58
C GLU A 124 12.93 -14.65 13.26
N LEU A 125 13.34 -13.70 12.43
CA LEU A 125 13.99 -14.03 11.17
C LEU A 125 15.29 -14.80 11.41
N ASP A 126 16.07 -14.37 12.38
CA ASP A 126 17.31 -15.06 12.72
C ASP A 126 17.02 -16.47 13.22
N GLY A 127 15.97 -16.62 14.02
CA GLY A 127 15.57 -17.92 14.52
C GLY A 127 15.16 -18.87 13.41
N ARG A 128 14.41 -18.36 12.41
CA ARG A 128 14.03 -19.17 11.28
C ARG A 128 15.24 -19.62 10.47
N LYS A 129 16.18 -18.72 10.29
CA LYS A 129 17.37 -19.03 9.52
C LYS A 129 18.15 -20.13 10.21
N ARG A 130 18.25 -20.11 11.54
CA ARG A 130 18.93 -21.18 12.26
C ARG A 130 18.23 -22.51 12.14
N ARG A 131 16.89 -22.48 12.11
CA ARG A 131 16.13 -23.72 12.00
C ARG A 131 16.17 -24.33 10.62
N SER A 132 16.48 -23.52 9.62
CA SER A 132 16.45 -23.96 8.23
C SER A 132 17.65 -24.81 7.83
N LYS A 133 18.55 -25.06 8.69
CA LYS A 133 19.71 -25.88 8.35
C LYS A 133 19.40 -27.35 8.27
#